data_6f966d5dfb54418bff4235fac36f922b
#
_entry.id   6f966d5dfb54418bff4235fac36f922b
#
_cell.length_a   1.000
_cell.length_b   1.000
_cell.length_c   1.000
_cell.angle_alpha   90.00
_cell.angle_beta   90.00
_cell.angle_gamma   90.00
#
_symmetry.space_group_name_H-M   'P 1'
#
loop_
_entity.id
_entity.type
_entity.pdbx_description
1 polymer ?
#
loop_
_entity_poly.entity_id
_entity_poly.type
_entity_poly.pdbx_seq_one_letter_code
_entity_poly.pdbx_strand_id
1 'polypeptide(L)'
;MIARSLPLQRLARKFCLVVSLTSILVHFGGANGLYAAQAQQPFAAFNLKVEIDIEDGEVEVWADFTLGAGSNGLDLPNESVSLEVKGGTGAYSVAIPAGSFKKDGSGRFTFQGTIDRVKLEASIRPLRDGAFEFEVETEGANLKGFANPVTVNLTIGDDGGSR
;
A
#
# COMPACT_ATOMS: atom_id res chain seq x y z
N MET A 1 12.16 38.41 -35.61
CA MET A 1 11.91 36.93 -35.67
C MET A 1 12.16 36.38 -34.32
N ILE A 2 11.12 36.10 -33.57
CA ILE A 2 11.21 35.55 -32.20
C ILE A 2 10.73 34.10 -32.29
N ALA A 3 11.65 33.17 -32.17
CA ALA A 3 11.34 31.75 -32.10
C ALA A 3 10.82 31.43 -30.69
N ARG A 4 9.52 31.12 -30.58
CA ARG A 4 8.91 30.55 -29.37
C ARG A 4 9.26 29.06 -29.33
N SER A 5 10.06 28.66 -28.38
CA SER A 5 10.23 27.25 -28.01
C SER A 5 8.96 26.73 -27.34
N LEU A 6 8.35 25.71 -27.94
CA LEU A 6 7.25 24.95 -27.35
C LEU A 6 7.79 24.07 -26.22
N PRO A 7 7.14 23.99 -25.07
CA PRO A 7 7.53 23.02 -24.04
C PRO A 7 7.21 21.60 -24.51
N LEU A 8 8.20 20.72 -24.46
CA LEU A 8 8.00 19.29 -24.61
C LEU A 8 7.03 18.84 -23.51
N GLN A 9 5.82 18.44 -23.91
CA GLN A 9 4.93 17.69 -23.03
C GLN A 9 5.61 16.36 -22.76
N ARG A 10 6.02 16.16 -21.49
CA ARG A 10 6.44 14.87 -20.99
C ARG A 10 5.24 13.93 -21.04
N LEU A 11 5.32 12.94 -21.90
CA LEU A 11 4.34 11.85 -21.94
C LEU A 11 4.66 10.93 -20.76
N ALA A 12 4.05 11.20 -19.61
CA ALA A 12 4.13 10.30 -18.45
C ALA A 12 3.59 8.92 -18.85
N ARG A 13 4.42 7.90 -18.81
CA ARG A 13 4.00 6.50 -19.01
C ARG A 13 3.43 5.99 -17.69
N LYS A 14 2.18 6.32 -17.42
CA LYS A 14 1.43 5.75 -16.31
C LYS A 14 0.99 4.32 -16.67
N PHE A 15 1.39 3.34 -15.85
CA PHE A 15 0.93 1.97 -15.99
C PHE A 15 -0.29 1.77 -15.07
N CYS A 16 -1.44 1.51 -15.64
CA CYS A 16 -2.65 1.17 -14.89
C CYS A 16 -2.87 -0.34 -14.95
N LEU A 17 -2.87 -1.02 -13.80
CA LEU A 17 -3.12 -2.46 -13.71
C LEU A 17 -4.41 -2.74 -12.94
N VAL A 18 -5.30 -3.49 -13.55
CA VAL A 18 -6.48 -4.08 -12.88
C VAL A 18 -6.18 -5.55 -12.63
N VAL A 19 -6.04 -5.95 -11.36
CA VAL A 19 -5.75 -7.33 -10.98
C VAL A 19 -7.04 -8.07 -10.61
N SER A 20 -7.30 -9.18 -11.29
CA SER A 20 -8.41 -10.10 -11.03
C SER A 20 -7.94 -11.33 -10.23
N LEU A 21 -8.81 -11.79 -9.35
CA LEU A 21 -8.63 -12.79 -8.29
C LEU A 21 -8.01 -14.15 -8.67
N THR A 22 -7.10 -14.63 -7.83
CA THR A 22 -7.05 -16.06 -7.44
C THR A 22 -6.26 -16.23 -6.13
N SER A 23 -6.88 -16.85 -5.12
CA SER A 23 -6.29 -17.09 -3.79
C SER A 23 -5.48 -18.39 -3.80
N ILE A 24 -4.24 -18.35 -3.31
CA ILE A 24 -3.43 -19.54 -3.01
C ILE A 24 -3.05 -19.53 -1.54
N LEU A 25 -3.46 -20.57 -0.82
CA LEU A 25 -3.14 -20.84 0.58
C LEU A 25 -1.86 -21.66 0.64
N VAL A 26 -0.79 -21.13 1.23
CA VAL A 26 0.45 -21.88 1.47
C VAL A 26 0.67 -22.07 2.96
N HIS A 27 0.68 -23.36 3.41
CA HIS A 27 1.05 -23.76 4.76
C HIS A 27 2.54 -24.09 4.83
N PHE A 28 3.29 -23.43 5.70
CA PHE A 28 4.61 -23.86 6.10
C PHE A 28 4.62 -24.19 7.61
N GLY A 29 4.86 -25.45 7.93
CA GLY A 29 5.11 -25.90 9.29
C GLY A 29 6.62 -25.99 9.55
N GLY A 30 7.08 -25.51 10.70
CA GLY A 30 8.44 -25.66 11.18
C GLY A 30 8.61 -24.98 12.54
N ALA A 31 8.70 -25.79 13.61
CA ALA A 31 8.87 -25.32 14.97
C ALA A 31 10.33 -24.98 15.27
N ASN A 32 10.58 -23.79 15.86
CA ASN A 32 11.49 -23.54 16.98
C ASN A 32 11.59 -22.04 17.28
N GLY A 33 11.29 -21.66 18.54
CA GLY A 33 11.58 -20.31 19.06
C GLY A 33 10.35 -19.46 19.32
N LEU A 34 9.96 -19.38 20.57
CA LEU A 34 8.83 -18.68 21.18
C LEU A 34 8.84 -17.15 20.98
N TYR A 35 8.55 -16.72 19.79
CA TYR A 35 7.78 -15.54 19.52
C TYR A 35 6.68 -16.05 18.59
N ALA A 36 5.48 -16.23 19.10
CA ALA A 36 4.33 -16.45 18.25
C ALA A 36 4.21 -15.19 17.38
N ALA A 37 4.68 -15.27 16.14
CA ALA A 37 4.27 -14.34 15.12
C ALA A 37 2.74 -14.44 15.14
N GLN A 38 2.05 -13.37 15.54
CA GLN A 38 0.60 -13.34 15.43
C GLN A 38 0.27 -13.67 13.98
N ALA A 39 -0.52 -14.72 13.80
CA ALA A 39 -0.88 -15.15 12.48
C ALA A 39 -1.66 -13.98 11.82
N GLN A 40 -1.16 -13.48 10.71
CA GLN A 40 -1.81 -12.41 9.97
C GLN A 40 -3.26 -12.81 9.67
N GLN A 41 -4.20 -11.96 10.02
CA GLN A 41 -5.61 -12.14 9.74
C GLN A 41 -5.88 -11.66 8.32
N PRO A 42 -6.36 -12.52 7.42
CA PRO A 42 -6.60 -12.10 6.04
C PRO A 42 -7.80 -11.15 5.97
N PHE A 43 -7.71 -10.13 5.12
CA PHE A 43 -8.86 -9.34 4.74
C PHE A 43 -9.94 -10.24 4.12
N ALA A 44 -11.20 -10.05 4.49
CA ALA A 44 -12.33 -10.79 3.91
C ALA A 44 -12.58 -10.39 2.45
N ALA A 45 -12.37 -9.10 2.13
CA ALA A 45 -12.32 -8.59 0.77
C ALA A 45 -11.14 -7.62 0.64
N PHE A 46 -10.46 -7.65 -0.50
CA PHE A 46 -9.35 -6.75 -0.80
C PHE A 46 -9.31 -6.47 -2.29
N ASN A 47 -9.70 -5.25 -2.68
CA ASN A 47 -9.66 -4.76 -4.05
C ASN A 47 -8.68 -3.60 -4.11
N LEU A 48 -7.85 -3.53 -5.15
CA LEU A 48 -6.90 -2.44 -5.28
C LEU A 48 -6.73 -1.99 -6.72
N LYS A 49 -6.29 -0.74 -6.84
CA LYS A 49 -5.71 -0.14 -8.03
C LYS A 49 -4.32 0.34 -7.66
N VAL A 50 -3.34 0.15 -8.52
CA VAL A 50 -1.99 0.68 -8.36
C VAL A 50 -1.55 1.40 -9.63
N GLU A 51 -0.95 2.57 -9.47
CA GLU A 51 -0.26 3.31 -10.52
C GLU A 51 1.20 3.47 -10.12
N ILE A 52 2.12 3.30 -11.07
CA ILE A 52 3.56 3.37 -10.85
C ILE A 52 4.17 4.23 -11.95
N ASP A 53 4.81 5.33 -11.56
CA ASP A 53 5.66 6.13 -12.43
C ASP A 53 7.13 5.89 -12.05
N ILE A 54 7.82 5.14 -12.92
CA ILE A 54 9.23 4.75 -12.69
C ILE A 54 10.16 5.95 -12.86
N GLU A 55 9.81 6.93 -13.69
CA GLU A 55 10.66 8.07 -14.00
C GLU A 55 10.68 9.07 -12.84
N ASP A 56 9.52 9.30 -12.23
CA ASP A 56 9.35 10.22 -11.10
C ASP A 56 9.50 9.52 -9.73
N GLY A 57 9.58 8.18 -9.71
CA GLY A 57 9.70 7.40 -8.48
C GLY A 57 8.43 7.43 -7.65
N GLU A 58 7.26 7.43 -8.33
CA GLU A 58 5.95 7.57 -7.73
C GLU A 58 5.22 6.22 -7.70
N VAL A 59 4.64 5.90 -6.56
CA VAL A 59 3.73 4.77 -6.39
C VAL A 59 2.46 5.28 -5.74
N GLU A 60 1.32 5.10 -6.42
CA GLU A 60 0.00 5.38 -5.89
C GLU A 60 -0.77 4.08 -5.74
N VAL A 61 -1.35 3.84 -4.55
CA VAL A 61 -2.20 2.67 -4.29
C VAL A 61 -3.52 3.13 -3.69
N TRP A 62 -4.61 2.67 -4.28
CA TRP A 62 -5.97 2.78 -3.73
C TRP A 62 -6.49 1.38 -3.45
N ALA A 63 -6.95 1.14 -2.25
CA ALA A 63 -7.49 -0.14 -1.87
C ALA A 63 -8.79 0.00 -1.08
N ASP A 64 -9.78 -0.84 -1.42
CA ASP A 64 -10.95 -1.06 -0.59
C ASP A 64 -10.83 -2.44 0.05
N PHE A 65 -11.04 -2.53 1.36
CA PHE A 65 -10.97 -3.80 2.06
C PHE A 65 -12.00 -3.92 3.19
N THR A 66 -12.31 -5.15 3.55
CA THR A 66 -13.07 -5.49 4.75
C THR A 66 -12.22 -6.40 5.63
N LEU A 67 -12.34 -6.24 6.94
CA LEU A 67 -11.62 -7.06 7.90
C LEU A 67 -12.16 -8.49 7.90
N GLY A 68 -11.28 -9.46 8.12
CA GLY A 68 -11.64 -10.86 8.25
C GLY A 68 -12.36 -11.16 9.57
N ALA A 69 -12.99 -12.32 9.66
CA ALA A 69 -13.74 -12.72 10.86
C ALA A 69 -12.87 -12.90 12.12
N GLY A 70 -11.54 -13.05 11.94
CA GLY A 70 -10.59 -13.17 13.05
C GLY A 70 -9.96 -11.84 13.47
N SER A 71 -10.26 -10.75 12.77
CA SER A 71 -9.72 -9.42 13.09
C SER A 71 -10.28 -8.89 14.40
N ASN A 72 -9.42 -8.19 15.15
CA ASN A 72 -9.79 -7.45 16.36
C ASN A 72 -10.16 -5.98 16.07
N GLY A 73 -10.21 -5.59 14.79
CA GLY A 73 -10.43 -4.22 14.33
C GLY A 73 -9.12 -3.48 14.07
N LEU A 74 -9.17 -2.25 13.56
CA LEU A 74 -8.01 -1.41 13.31
C LEU A 74 -7.73 -0.51 14.51
N ASP A 75 -6.51 -0.60 15.06
CA ASP A 75 -6.01 0.27 16.15
C ASP A 75 -4.76 1.04 15.70
N LEU A 76 -4.90 1.93 14.73
CA LEU A 76 -3.80 2.70 14.13
C LEU A 76 -2.92 3.49 15.12
N PRO A 77 -3.40 3.92 16.31
CA PRO A 77 -2.53 4.43 17.35
C PRO A 77 -1.49 3.41 17.86
N ASN A 78 -1.79 2.12 17.82
CA ASN A 78 -0.95 1.05 18.33
C ASN A 78 -0.45 0.09 17.26
N GLU A 79 -0.90 0.23 16.03
CA GLU A 79 -0.56 -0.63 14.90
C GLU A 79 0.22 0.10 13.82
N SER A 80 1.22 -0.58 13.27
CA SER A 80 1.93 -0.10 12.08
C SER A 80 1.19 -0.46 10.81
N VAL A 81 1.41 0.34 9.76
CA VAL A 81 0.90 0.07 8.42
C VAL A 81 2.08 -0.21 7.50
N SER A 82 2.10 -1.35 6.86
CA SER A 82 3.15 -1.74 5.92
C SER A 82 2.58 -1.95 4.53
N LEU A 83 3.23 -1.35 3.56
CA LEU A 83 2.96 -1.55 2.13
C LEU A 83 4.20 -2.15 1.47
N GLU A 84 4.00 -3.21 0.71
CA GLU A 84 5.02 -3.77 -0.17
C GLU A 84 4.45 -3.90 -1.59
N VAL A 85 5.19 -3.41 -2.57
CA VAL A 85 4.87 -3.54 -4.00
C VAL A 85 6.03 -4.23 -4.69
N LYS A 86 5.75 -5.30 -5.42
CA LYS A 86 6.74 -6.09 -6.17
C LYS A 86 6.33 -6.22 -7.62
N GLY A 87 7.29 -6.11 -8.54
CA GLY A 87 7.02 -6.32 -9.97
C GLY A 87 8.32 -6.48 -10.75
N GLY A 88 8.40 -7.47 -11.66
CA GLY A 88 9.64 -7.79 -12.33
C GLY A 88 10.76 -8.19 -11.37
N THR A 89 11.87 -7.45 -11.38
CA THR A 89 12.97 -7.58 -10.39
C THR A 89 12.96 -6.45 -9.36
N GLY A 90 12.00 -5.53 -9.46
CA GLY A 90 11.82 -4.39 -8.55
C GLY A 90 10.99 -4.77 -7.32
N ALA A 91 11.32 -4.14 -6.20
CA ALA A 91 10.51 -4.18 -4.99
C ALA A 91 10.62 -2.82 -4.28
N TYR A 92 9.51 -2.35 -3.77
CA TYR A 92 9.40 -1.20 -2.89
C TYR A 92 8.63 -1.61 -1.65
N SER A 93 9.11 -1.21 -0.49
CA SER A 93 8.42 -1.45 0.77
C SER A 93 8.57 -0.26 1.70
N VAL A 94 7.52 0.04 2.44
CA VAL A 94 7.50 1.07 3.45
C VAL A 94 6.68 0.62 4.65
N ALA A 95 7.11 1.00 5.85
CA ALA A 95 6.36 0.79 7.08
C ALA A 95 6.14 2.14 7.77
N ILE A 96 4.88 2.52 7.95
CA ILE A 96 4.48 3.68 8.74
C ILE A 96 4.34 3.21 10.19
N PRO A 97 5.12 3.75 11.13
CA PRO A 97 5.11 3.28 12.51
C PRO A 97 3.76 3.49 13.20
N ALA A 98 3.46 2.67 14.20
CA ALA A 98 2.31 2.86 15.08
C ALA A 98 2.29 4.28 15.68
N GLY A 99 1.10 4.86 15.80
CA GLY A 99 0.91 6.21 16.34
C GLY A 99 1.27 7.35 15.39
N SER A 100 1.70 7.05 14.15
CA SER A 100 2.04 8.08 13.16
C SER A 100 0.81 8.67 12.47
N PHE A 101 -0.28 7.93 12.38
CA PHE A 101 -1.53 8.41 11.80
C PHE A 101 -2.25 9.37 12.75
N LYS A 102 -2.80 10.45 12.19
CA LYS A 102 -3.63 11.43 12.90
C LYS A 102 -5.09 11.23 12.50
N LYS A 103 -5.97 11.04 13.48
CA LYS A 103 -7.41 10.93 13.26
C LYS A 103 -8.04 12.31 13.19
N ASP A 104 -8.84 12.56 12.18
CA ASP A 104 -9.66 13.77 12.06
C ASP A 104 -11.07 13.60 12.65
N GLY A 105 -11.87 14.68 12.59
CA GLY A 105 -13.24 14.69 13.12
C GLY A 105 -14.23 13.82 12.35
N SER A 106 -13.89 13.36 11.13
CA SER A 106 -14.70 12.46 10.31
C SER A 106 -14.38 10.99 10.56
N GLY A 107 -13.35 10.70 11.35
CA GLY A 107 -12.86 9.35 11.61
C GLY A 107 -11.83 8.85 10.60
N ARG A 108 -11.41 9.69 9.64
CA ARG A 108 -10.32 9.42 8.71
C ARG A 108 -8.99 9.54 9.45
N PHE A 109 -8.10 8.61 9.19
CA PHE A 109 -6.72 8.66 9.66
C PHE A 109 -5.82 9.09 8.51
N THR A 110 -4.90 10.01 8.76
CA THR A 110 -3.96 10.53 7.76
C THR A 110 -2.54 10.50 8.29
N PHE A 111 -1.60 10.21 7.42
CA PHE A 111 -0.17 10.32 7.63
C PHE A 111 0.45 11.15 6.50
N GLN A 112 1.34 12.06 6.85
CA GLN A 112 2.18 12.78 5.91
C GLN A 112 3.58 12.90 6.50
N GLY A 113 4.60 12.46 5.77
CA GLY A 113 5.97 12.48 6.26
C GLY A 113 6.98 11.99 5.25
N THR A 114 8.20 11.77 5.72
CA THR A 114 9.29 11.20 4.93
C THR A 114 9.84 9.98 5.66
N ILE A 115 9.86 8.84 4.97
CA ILE A 115 10.43 7.59 5.47
C ILE A 115 11.49 7.16 4.45
N ASP A 116 12.72 6.87 4.91
CA ASP A 116 13.84 6.45 4.06
C ASP A 116 14.08 7.36 2.85
N ARG A 117 13.90 8.67 3.02
CA ARG A 117 14.03 9.73 2.01
C ARG A 117 12.92 9.76 0.95
N VAL A 118 11.92 8.91 1.06
CA VAL A 118 10.72 8.90 0.22
C VAL A 118 9.66 9.74 0.93
N LYS A 119 9.08 10.73 0.25
CA LYS A 119 7.91 11.43 0.74
C LYS A 119 6.71 10.51 0.65
N LEU A 120 5.84 10.57 1.64
CA LEU A 120 4.71 9.67 1.78
C LEU A 120 3.49 10.42 2.31
N GLU A 121 2.39 10.27 1.61
CA GLU A 121 1.06 10.63 2.09
C GLU A 121 0.19 9.38 2.10
N ALA A 122 -0.46 9.10 3.24
CA ALA A 122 -1.33 7.94 3.37
C ALA A 122 -2.60 8.29 4.12
N SER A 123 -3.69 7.63 3.77
CA SER A 123 -4.95 7.77 4.50
C SER A 123 -5.68 6.44 4.63
N ILE A 124 -6.38 6.29 5.76
CA ILE A 124 -7.30 5.17 6.00
C ILE A 124 -8.63 5.76 6.45
N ARG A 125 -9.69 5.40 5.75
CA ARG A 125 -11.02 5.94 5.98
C ARG A 125 -12.03 4.80 6.15
N PRO A 126 -12.83 4.80 7.25
CA PRO A 126 -13.95 3.89 7.34
C PRO A 126 -15.01 4.25 6.30
N LEU A 127 -15.50 3.25 5.62
CA LEU A 127 -16.63 3.31 4.69
C LEU A 127 -17.90 2.78 5.35
N ARG A 128 -18.99 2.70 4.58
CA ARG A 128 -20.21 2.02 5.02
C ARG A 128 -19.99 0.51 5.08
N ASP A 129 -20.84 -0.19 5.82
CA ASP A 129 -20.89 -1.66 5.89
C ASP A 129 -19.60 -2.33 6.40
N GLY A 130 -18.81 -1.61 7.23
CA GLY A 130 -17.59 -2.14 7.83
C GLY A 130 -16.40 -2.26 6.89
N ALA A 131 -16.49 -1.66 5.71
CA ALA A 131 -15.37 -1.54 4.79
C ALA A 131 -14.47 -0.36 5.14
N PHE A 132 -13.25 -0.39 4.61
CA PHE A 132 -12.27 0.67 4.72
C PHE A 132 -11.69 0.99 3.35
N GLU A 133 -11.29 2.23 3.17
CA GLU A 133 -10.50 2.70 2.05
C GLU A 133 -9.09 3.03 2.56
N PHE A 134 -8.09 2.58 1.85
CA PHE A 134 -6.69 2.93 2.02
C PHE A 134 -6.19 3.62 0.76
N GLU A 135 -5.53 4.75 0.95
CA GLU A 135 -4.84 5.48 -0.12
C GLU A 135 -3.41 5.74 0.32
N VAL A 136 -2.47 5.61 -0.59
CA VAL A 136 -1.10 6.01 -0.38
C VAL A 136 -0.51 6.56 -1.66
N GLU A 137 0.25 7.64 -1.53
CA GLU A 137 1.06 8.25 -2.58
C GLU A 137 2.50 8.39 -2.06
N THR A 138 3.46 8.05 -2.91
CA THR A 138 4.88 8.16 -2.61
C THR A 138 5.59 8.98 -3.68
N GLU A 139 6.64 9.71 -3.31
CA GLU A 139 7.48 10.48 -4.22
C GLU A 139 8.96 10.21 -3.91
N GLY A 140 9.75 9.92 -4.95
CA GLY A 140 11.18 9.69 -4.84
C GLY A 140 11.58 8.25 -4.44
N ALA A 141 10.67 7.27 -4.63
CA ALA A 141 10.98 5.86 -4.43
C ALA A 141 11.93 5.33 -5.53
N ASN A 142 12.80 4.39 -5.16
CA ASN A 142 13.63 3.70 -6.13
C ASN A 142 12.85 2.55 -6.77
N LEU A 143 12.33 2.78 -7.97
CA LEU A 143 11.49 1.83 -8.71
C LEU A 143 12.25 1.10 -9.83
N LYS A 144 13.56 1.03 -9.75
CA LYS A 144 14.38 0.32 -10.73
C LYS A 144 14.01 -1.15 -10.79
N GLY A 145 13.79 -1.66 -11.99
CA GLY A 145 13.47 -3.05 -12.24
C GLY A 145 12.00 -3.42 -12.11
N PHE A 146 11.13 -2.43 -11.83
CA PHE A 146 9.69 -2.67 -11.84
C PHE A 146 9.18 -2.99 -13.25
N ALA A 147 8.33 -4.01 -13.32
CA ALA A 147 7.61 -4.41 -14.52
C ALA A 147 6.34 -5.16 -14.15
N ASN A 148 5.38 -5.16 -15.04
CA ASN A 148 4.14 -5.94 -14.88
C ASN A 148 4.39 -7.45 -15.03
N PRO A 149 3.63 -8.30 -14.31
CA PRO A 149 2.61 -7.93 -13.32
C PRO A 149 3.24 -7.46 -12.00
N VAL A 150 2.49 -6.66 -11.23
CA VAL A 150 2.87 -6.27 -9.87
C VAL A 150 1.99 -6.96 -8.84
N THR A 151 2.56 -7.20 -7.66
CA THR A 151 1.87 -7.70 -6.47
C THR A 151 1.96 -6.64 -5.39
N VAL A 152 0.84 -6.37 -4.73
CA VAL A 152 0.77 -5.45 -3.60
C VAL A 152 0.37 -6.21 -2.35
N ASN A 153 1.15 -6.05 -1.29
CA ASN A 153 0.84 -6.54 0.05
C ASN A 153 0.57 -5.34 0.95
N LEU A 154 -0.60 -5.30 1.57
CA LEU A 154 -0.96 -4.33 2.59
C LEU A 154 -1.14 -5.05 3.93
N THR A 155 -0.48 -4.56 4.98
CA THR A 155 -0.63 -5.07 6.35
C THR A 155 -0.91 -3.91 7.28
N ILE A 156 -1.89 -4.05 8.16
CA ILE A 156 -2.27 -3.09 9.20
C ILE A 156 -2.35 -3.88 10.51
N GLY A 157 -1.39 -3.67 11.41
CA GLY A 157 -1.26 -4.50 12.60
C GLY A 157 -1.09 -5.97 12.27
N ASP A 158 -2.06 -6.79 12.66
CA ASP A 158 -2.14 -8.21 12.34
C ASP A 158 -3.12 -8.54 11.19
N ASP A 159 -3.79 -7.55 10.61
CA ASP A 159 -4.66 -7.70 9.44
C ASP A 159 -3.91 -7.45 8.14
N GLY A 160 -4.27 -8.13 7.05
CA GLY A 160 -3.62 -7.87 5.77
C GLY A 160 -4.19 -8.60 4.58
N GLY A 161 -3.71 -8.17 3.40
CA GLY A 161 -4.09 -8.76 2.11
C GLY A 161 -3.01 -8.63 1.06
N SER A 162 -3.09 -9.49 0.05
CA SER A 162 -2.19 -9.52 -1.10
C SER A 162 -2.98 -9.62 -2.40
N ARG A 163 -2.58 -8.88 -3.42
CA ARG A 163 -3.11 -8.94 -4.78
C ARG A 163 -2.01 -8.72 -5.80
#